data_76ab454e66bc1d0dbf6cb2ec098fd360
#
_entry.id   76ab454e66bc1d0dbf6cb2ec098fd360
#
_cell.length_a   1.000
_cell.length_b   1.000
_cell.length_c   1.000
_cell.angle_alpha   90.00
_cell.angle_beta   90.00
_cell.angle_gamma   90.00
#
_symmetry.space_group_name_H-M   'P 1'
#
loop_
_entity.id
_entity.type
_entity.pdbx_description
1 polymer ?
#
loop_
_entity_poly.entity_id
_entity_poly.type
_entity_poly.pdbx_seq_one_letter_code
_entity_poly.pdbx_strand_id
1 'polypeptide(L)'
;MKIIPLIFFVGAFAAGCASSGPDQNMSASYPNAYQQALVQFQGTPQVQATDIDDFVRFLSNLGADDTAERARELYAKDLYFSDALMLTNSKDAVVAHFRGLVEGGAKVEVDMLDVLVQDSDVYLVWLMTAEFQPIRKPVTSKTIGITHARFNTAGEVILHQDFWDTGLGFYQHVPGLGSVIKAINRRFTAAETPK
;
A
#
# COMPACT_ATOMS: atom_id res chain seq x y z
N MET A 1 -35.13 -37.91 30.38
CA MET A 1 -33.82 -37.48 29.93
C MET A 1 -33.93 -37.30 28.44
N LYS A 2 -34.17 -36.04 27.98
CA LYS A 2 -34.37 -35.71 26.54
C LYS A 2 -33.06 -35.19 25.97
N ILE A 3 -32.53 -35.90 25.01
CA ILE A 3 -31.30 -35.54 24.27
C ILE A 3 -31.73 -34.56 23.16
N ILE A 4 -31.24 -33.34 23.21
CA ILE A 4 -31.42 -32.32 22.17
C ILE A 4 -30.24 -32.44 21.19
N PRO A 5 -30.48 -32.64 19.89
CA PRO A 5 -29.40 -32.66 18.92
C PRO A 5 -28.90 -31.24 18.64
N LEU A 6 -27.61 -31.07 18.77
CA LEU A 6 -26.88 -29.86 18.40
C LEU A 6 -26.82 -29.76 16.87
N ILE A 7 -27.65 -28.92 16.29
CA ILE A 7 -27.63 -28.65 14.84
C ILE A 7 -26.44 -27.72 14.54
N PHE A 8 -25.45 -28.25 13.89
CA PHE A 8 -24.38 -27.47 13.26
C PHE A 8 -24.96 -26.69 12.07
N PHE A 9 -25.14 -25.38 12.26
CA PHE A 9 -25.41 -24.47 11.15
C PHE A 9 -24.09 -24.18 10.43
N VAL A 10 -23.82 -24.92 9.38
CA VAL A 10 -22.81 -24.56 8.38
C VAL A 10 -23.43 -23.43 7.56
N GLY A 11 -23.15 -22.19 7.94
CA GLY A 11 -23.50 -21.03 7.15
C GLY A 11 -22.76 -21.06 5.83
N ALA A 12 -23.48 -21.27 4.75
CA ALA A 12 -23.01 -21.09 3.40
C ALA A 12 -22.62 -19.61 3.24
N PHE A 13 -21.32 -19.32 3.16
CA PHE A 13 -20.84 -18.03 2.68
C PHE A 13 -21.26 -17.92 1.22
N ALA A 14 -22.24 -17.05 0.98
CA ALA A 14 -22.69 -16.70 -0.34
C ALA A 14 -21.48 -16.26 -1.17
N ALA A 15 -21.34 -16.90 -2.32
CA ALA A 15 -20.43 -16.49 -3.37
C ALA A 15 -20.75 -15.05 -3.76
N GLY A 16 -19.96 -14.10 -3.27
CA GLY A 16 -19.94 -12.75 -3.79
C GLY A 16 -19.52 -12.84 -5.26
N CYS A 17 -20.31 -12.23 -6.12
CA CYS A 17 -20.01 -12.13 -7.55
C CYS A 17 -18.61 -11.52 -7.72
N ALA A 18 -17.63 -12.36 -8.03
CA ALA A 18 -16.36 -11.92 -8.53
C ALA A 18 -16.61 -11.33 -9.91
N SER A 19 -16.62 -10.01 -10.01
CA SER A 19 -16.48 -9.35 -11.31
C SER A 19 -15.08 -9.71 -11.80
N SER A 20 -15.00 -10.54 -12.83
CA SER A 20 -13.77 -10.89 -13.53
C SER A 20 -13.29 -9.67 -14.34
N GLY A 21 -12.69 -8.69 -13.66
CA GLY A 21 -11.87 -7.65 -14.28
C GLY A 21 -10.45 -8.16 -14.48
N PRO A 22 -9.66 -7.58 -15.39
CA PRO A 22 -8.27 -7.97 -15.67
C PRO A 22 -7.34 -7.93 -14.44
N ASP A 23 -7.74 -7.30 -13.35
CA ASP A 23 -6.91 -7.05 -12.17
C ASP A 23 -6.68 -8.26 -11.25
N GLN A 24 -7.54 -9.30 -11.32
CA GLN A 24 -7.39 -10.47 -10.43
C GLN A 24 -6.16 -11.34 -10.74
N ASN A 25 -5.63 -11.26 -11.96
CA ASN A 25 -4.44 -12.02 -12.35
C ASN A 25 -3.13 -11.32 -11.95
N MET A 26 -3.16 -10.02 -11.68
CA MET A 26 -1.97 -9.22 -11.34
C MET A 26 -1.54 -9.41 -9.87
N SER A 27 -2.47 -9.56 -8.94
CA SER A 27 -2.18 -9.80 -7.51
C SER A 27 -1.46 -11.13 -7.28
N ALA A 28 -1.81 -12.19 -8.03
CA ALA A 28 -1.15 -13.49 -7.95
C ALA A 28 0.27 -13.50 -8.56
N SER A 29 0.62 -12.50 -9.36
CA SER A 29 1.91 -12.36 -10.06
C SER A 29 2.65 -11.08 -9.69
N TYR A 30 2.46 -10.54 -8.51
CA TYR A 30 3.02 -9.29 -8.04
C TYR A 30 4.52 -9.10 -8.39
N PRO A 31 5.44 -10.06 -8.16
CA PRO A 31 6.84 -9.86 -8.56
C PRO A 31 7.02 -9.72 -10.08
N ASN A 32 6.23 -10.48 -10.86
CA ASN A 32 6.28 -10.40 -12.33
C ASN A 32 5.72 -9.07 -12.84
N ALA A 33 4.65 -8.56 -12.22
CA ALA A 33 4.06 -7.26 -12.59
C ALA A 33 5.06 -6.13 -12.38
N TYR A 34 5.76 -6.12 -11.25
CA TYR A 34 6.79 -5.13 -10.96
C TYR A 34 7.98 -5.25 -11.95
N GLN A 35 8.47 -6.48 -12.22
CA GLN A 35 9.56 -6.69 -13.19
C GLN A 35 9.17 -6.23 -14.60
N GLN A 36 7.95 -6.45 -15.03
CA GLN A 36 7.43 -5.95 -16.30
C GLN A 36 7.34 -4.42 -16.30
N ALA A 37 6.89 -3.82 -15.20
CA ALA A 37 6.82 -2.37 -15.06
C ALA A 37 8.19 -1.72 -15.15
N LEU A 38 9.25 -2.33 -14.61
CA LEU A 38 10.63 -1.84 -14.73
C LEU A 38 11.11 -1.79 -16.19
N VAL A 39 10.64 -2.68 -17.04
CA VAL A 39 10.97 -2.70 -18.48
C VAL A 39 10.11 -1.69 -19.24
N GLN A 40 8.82 -1.57 -18.91
CA GLN A 40 7.87 -0.73 -19.62
C GLN A 40 8.03 0.76 -19.26
N PHE A 41 8.25 1.07 -17.98
CA PHE A 41 8.33 2.44 -17.44
C PHE A 41 9.77 2.76 -17.04
N GLN A 42 10.64 3.02 -18.03
CA GLN A 42 12.08 3.21 -17.80
C GLN A 42 12.43 4.52 -17.09
N GLY A 43 11.53 5.50 -17.15
CA GLY A 43 11.75 6.82 -16.55
C GLY A 43 12.76 7.68 -17.34
N THR A 44 12.89 8.93 -16.90
CA THR A 44 13.92 9.83 -17.42
C THR A 44 15.16 9.78 -16.53
N PRO A 45 16.38 9.64 -17.11
CA PRO A 45 17.61 9.70 -16.31
C PRO A 45 17.94 11.12 -15.84
N GLN A 46 17.14 12.12 -16.22
CA GLN A 46 17.31 13.54 -15.89
C GLN A 46 16.10 14.03 -15.08
N VAL A 47 15.69 13.26 -14.04
CA VAL A 47 14.63 13.70 -13.14
C VAL A 47 15.05 15.03 -12.47
N GLN A 48 14.13 15.99 -12.45
CA GLN A 48 14.41 17.27 -11.82
C GLN A 48 14.22 17.16 -10.31
N ALA A 49 15.05 17.87 -9.55
CA ALA A 49 14.90 17.90 -8.09
C ALA A 49 13.51 18.42 -7.65
N THR A 50 12.95 19.35 -8.42
CA THR A 50 11.59 19.89 -8.19
C THR A 50 10.49 18.82 -8.28
N ASP A 51 10.62 17.88 -9.24
CA ASP A 51 9.64 16.81 -9.41
C ASP A 51 9.68 15.84 -8.24
N ILE A 52 10.90 15.53 -7.74
CA ILE A 52 11.11 14.73 -6.55
C ILE A 52 10.54 15.44 -5.32
N ASP A 53 10.85 16.75 -5.15
CA ASP A 53 10.36 17.53 -4.02
C ASP A 53 8.83 17.63 -3.98
N ASP A 54 8.18 17.77 -5.15
CA ASP A 54 6.73 17.78 -5.27
C ASP A 54 6.11 16.44 -4.88
N PHE A 55 6.73 15.34 -5.28
CA PHE A 55 6.30 14.00 -4.92
C PHE A 55 6.53 13.70 -3.43
N VAL A 56 7.68 14.09 -2.86
CA VAL A 56 7.96 14.02 -1.42
C VAL A 56 6.91 14.80 -0.63
N ARG A 57 6.60 16.03 -1.07
CA ARG A 57 5.59 16.87 -0.42
C ARG A 57 4.20 16.25 -0.50
N PHE A 58 3.86 15.61 -1.60
CA PHE A 58 2.62 14.88 -1.77
C PHE A 58 2.53 13.71 -0.76
N LEU A 59 3.55 12.84 -0.71
CA LEU A 59 3.56 11.69 0.20
C LEU A 59 3.55 12.11 1.67
N SER A 60 4.22 13.21 2.01
CA SER A 60 4.25 13.74 3.39
C SER A 60 2.92 14.35 3.84
N ASN A 61 1.96 14.53 2.93
CA ASN A 61 0.67 15.21 3.21
C ASN A 61 -0.55 14.40 2.71
N LEU A 62 -0.50 13.08 2.82
CA LEU A 62 -1.58 12.19 2.34
C LEU A 62 -2.93 12.37 3.04
N GLY A 63 -2.96 13.03 4.20
CA GLY A 63 -4.18 13.35 4.91
C GLY A 63 -4.83 14.70 4.52
N ALA A 64 -4.26 15.44 3.56
CA ALA A 64 -4.82 16.72 3.12
C ALA A 64 -6.08 16.54 2.27
N ASP A 65 -7.01 17.50 2.36
CA ASP A 65 -8.29 17.44 1.63
C ASP A 65 -8.10 17.43 0.09
N ASP A 66 -7.03 18.03 -0.42
CA ASP A 66 -6.69 18.11 -1.84
C ASP A 66 -5.83 16.93 -2.37
N THR A 67 -5.62 15.91 -1.55
CA THR A 67 -4.74 14.77 -1.89
C THR A 67 -5.14 14.10 -3.20
N ALA A 68 -6.44 13.93 -3.47
CA ALA A 68 -6.92 13.32 -4.71
C ALA A 68 -6.63 14.19 -5.96
N GLU A 69 -6.77 15.49 -5.84
CA GLU A 69 -6.46 16.45 -6.90
C GLU A 69 -4.97 16.48 -7.19
N ARG A 70 -4.15 16.51 -6.14
CA ARG A 70 -2.68 16.45 -6.26
C ARG A 70 -2.22 15.14 -6.86
N ALA A 71 -2.81 14.01 -6.49
CA ALA A 71 -2.53 12.73 -7.13
C ALA A 71 -2.86 12.78 -8.64
N ARG A 72 -3.97 13.44 -9.02
CA ARG A 72 -4.34 13.61 -10.43
C ARG A 72 -3.31 14.44 -11.22
N GLU A 73 -2.67 15.39 -10.60
CA GLU A 73 -1.63 16.22 -11.23
C GLU A 73 -0.30 15.47 -11.34
N LEU A 74 0.10 14.77 -10.27
CA LEU A 74 1.42 14.14 -10.16
C LEU A 74 1.57 12.84 -10.94
N TYR A 75 0.51 12.02 -11.06
CA TYR A 75 0.62 10.73 -11.74
C TYR A 75 0.32 10.83 -13.23
N ALA A 76 1.11 10.17 -14.05
CA ALA A 76 0.90 10.06 -15.49
C ALA A 76 -0.37 9.26 -15.84
N LYS A 77 -0.86 9.40 -17.06
CA LYS A 77 -1.99 8.61 -17.55
C LYS A 77 -1.63 7.12 -17.63
N ASP A 78 -0.47 6.84 -18.20
CA ASP A 78 0.08 5.49 -18.32
C ASP A 78 1.09 5.30 -17.20
N LEU A 79 0.77 4.42 -16.26
CA LEU A 79 1.57 4.24 -15.05
C LEU A 79 1.49 2.79 -14.53
N TYR A 80 2.38 2.47 -13.63
CA TYR A 80 2.30 1.34 -12.72
C TYR A 80 2.27 1.86 -11.28
N PHE A 81 1.32 1.38 -10.49
CA PHE A 81 1.18 1.73 -9.09
C PHE A 81 0.96 0.49 -8.24
N SER A 82 1.71 0.36 -7.16
CA SER A 82 1.47 -0.63 -6.11
C SER A 82 1.91 -0.07 -4.75
N ASP A 83 0.98 0.02 -3.82
CA ASP A 83 1.24 0.39 -2.41
C ASP A 83 1.26 -0.82 -1.48
N ALA A 84 1.43 -2.03 -2.03
CA ALA A 84 1.36 -3.33 -1.38
C ALA A 84 -0.05 -3.76 -0.90
N LEU A 85 -1.05 -2.87 -0.92
CA LEU A 85 -2.47 -3.19 -0.67
C LEU A 85 -3.28 -3.19 -1.96
N MET A 86 -2.88 -2.37 -2.93
CA MET A 86 -3.49 -2.25 -4.25
C MET A 86 -2.40 -2.33 -5.34
N LEU A 87 -2.77 -2.86 -6.50
CA LEU A 87 -1.96 -2.83 -7.71
C LEU A 87 -2.85 -2.39 -8.88
N THR A 88 -2.42 -1.37 -9.63
CA THR A 88 -3.18 -0.84 -10.77
C THR A 88 -2.30 -0.14 -11.80
N ASN A 89 -2.79 -0.07 -13.04
CA ASN A 89 -2.21 0.75 -14.11
C ASN A 89 -3.16 1.92 -14.48
N SER A 90 -4.18 2.17 -13.66
CA SER A 90 -5.19 3.20 -13.93
C SER A 90 -4.96 4.42 -13.04
N LYS A 91 -4.70 5.58 -13.64
CA LYS A 91 -4.62 6.88 -12.95
C LYS A 91 -5.88 7.17 -12.14
N ASP A 92 -7.06 6.87 -12.69
CA ASP A 92 -8.32 7.13 -11.98
C ASP A 92 -8.47 6.23 -10.74
N ALA A 93 -7.97 4.98 -10.81
CA ALA A 93 -7.93 4.10 -9.64
C ALA A 93 -6.98 4.62 -8.56
N VAL A 94 -5.80 5.15 -8.93
CA VAL A 94 -4.85 5.79 -8.00
C VAL A 94 -5.50 7.00 -7.33
N VAL A 95 -6.15 7.88 -8.10
CA VAL A 95 -6.85 9.06 -7.57
C VAL A 95 -7.99 8.66 -6.63
N ALA A 96 -8.76 7.63 -7.00
CA ALA A 96 -9.84 7.12 -6.16
C ALA A 96 -9.30 6.50 -4.85
N HIS A 97 -8.16 5.81 -4.91
CA HIS A 97 -7.49 5.26 -3.73
C HIS A 97 -7.10 6.34 -2.72
N PHE A 98 -6.42 7.40 -3.16
CA PHE A 98 -6.04 8.51 -2.30
C PHE A 98 -7.24 9.29 -1.78
N ARG A 99 -8.29 9.45 -2.59
CA ARG A 99 -9.57 10.01 -2.10
C ARG A 99 -10.17 9.16 -0.99
N GLY A 100 -10.16 7.85 -1.16
CA GLY A 100 -10.68 6.90 -0.15
C GLY A 100 -9.94 6.95 1.18
N LEU A 101 -8.65 7.28 1.20
CA LEU A 101 -7.90 7.49 2.46
C LEU A 101 -8.48 8.67 3.24
N VAL A 102 -8.71 9.81 2.58
CA VAL A 102 -9.25 11.03 3.21
C VAL A 102 -10.72 10.81 3.63
N GLU A 103 -11.57 10.32 2.73
CA GLU A 103 -12.99 10.08 3.00
C GLU A 103 -13.20 9.00 4.08
N GLY A 104 -12.29 8.02 4.17
CA GLY A 104 -12.28 6.98 5.20
C GLY A 104 -11.85 7.48 6.59
N GLY A 105 -11.45 8.74 6.70
CA GLY A 105 -11.01 9.35 7.95
C GLY A 105 -9.67 8.82 8.47
N ALA A 106 -8.87 8.19 7.61
CA ALA A 106 -7.52 7.80 7.95
C ALA A 106 -6.64 9.07 8.08
N LYS A 107 -5.85 9.11 9.18
CA LYS A 107 -4.81 10.12 9.32
C LYS A 107 -3.48 9.46 9.01
N VAL A 108 -2.81 9.96 8.01
CA VAL A 108 -1.53 9.41 7.55
C VAL A 108 -0.50 10.52 7.59
N GLU A 109 0.53 10.31 8.40
CA GLU A 109 1.71 11.17 8.49
C GLU A 109 2.91 10.37 7.98
N VAL A 110 3.66 10.95 7.06
CA VAL A 110 4.86 10.34 6.48
C VAL A 110 6.05 11.25 6.70
N ASP A 111 6.99 10.76 7.50
CA ASP A 111 8.28 11.41 7.73
C ASP A 111 9.28 10.86 6.70
N MET A 112 9.79 11.69 5.81
CA MET A 112 10.83 11.31 4.86
C MET A 112 12.16 11.20 5.59
N LEU A 113 12.75 9.98 5.55
CA LEU A 113 14.03 9.69 6.21
C LEU A 113 15.21 9.88 5.28
N ASP A 114 15.07 9.48 4.01
CA ASP A 114 16.13 9.59 3.01
C ASP A 114 15.56 9.57 1.60
N VAL A 115 16.30 10.16 0.64
CA VAL A 115 15.97 10.18 -0.78
C VAL A 115 17.25 9.81 -1.55
N LEU A 116 17.20 8.67 -2.26
CA LEU A 116 18.29 8.19 -3.08
C LEU A 116 17.91 8.24 -4.55
N VAL A 117 18.77 8.79 -5.36
CA VAL A 117 18.57 8.89 -6.81
C VAL A 117 19.71 8.17 -7.52
N GLN A 118 19.35 7.25 -8.41
CA GLN A 118 20.29 6.53 -9.26
C GLN A 118 19.71 6.45 -10.67
N ASP A 119 20.29 7.18 -11.58
CA ASP A 119 19.80 7.31 -12.96
C ASP A 119 18.33 7.76 -13.00
N SER A 120 17.42 6.90 -13.47
CA SER A 120 15.97 7.15 -13.50
C SER A 120 15.24 6.65 -12.25
N ASP A 121 15.93 5.98 -11.35
CA ASP A 121 15.33 5.38 -10.15
C ASP A 121 15.44 6.32 -8.95
N VAL A 122 14.30 6.58 -8.31
CA VAL A 122 14.21 7.39 -7.09
C VAL A 122 13.66 6.50 -5.99
N TYR A 123 14.41 6.39 -4.90
CA TYR A 123 14.01 5.62 -3.72
C TYR A 123 13.78 6.57 -2.55
N LEU A 124 12.59 6.54 -2.02
CA LEU A 124 12.16 7.36 -0.89
C LEU A 124 12.04 6.45 0.33
N VAL A 125 12.91 6.62 1.31
CA VAL A 125 12.84 5.89 2.59
C VAL A 125 12.01 6.70 3.57
N TRP A 126 10.99 6.09 4.16
CA TRP A 126 10.04 6.82 4.99
C TRP A 126 9.62 6.06 6.25
N LEU A 127 9.20 6.81 7.27
CA LEU A 127 8.47 6.37 8.44
C LEU A 127 7.03 6.85 8.31
N MET A 128 6.07 5.94 8.32
CA MET A 128 4.65 6.27 8.27
C MET A 128 4.00 6.02 9.62
N THR A 129 3.24 6.99 10.11
CA THR A 129 2.30 6.85 11.22
C THR A 129 0.89 6.96 10.65
N ALA A 130 0.10 5.88 10.74
CA ALA A 130 -1.26 5.83 10.25
C ALA A 130 -2.24 5.57 11.39
N GLU A 131 -3.24 6.46 11.55
CA GLU A 131 -4.39 6.26 12.41
C GLU A 131 -5.58 5.87 11.52
N PHE A 132 -6.15 4.72 11.74
CA PHE A 132 -7.29 4.21 10.95
C PHE A 132 -8.18 3.29 11.79
N GLN A 133 -9.37 3.03 11.29
CA GLN A 133 -10.33 2.17 11.97
C GLN A 133 -10.70 0.97 11.08
N PRO A 134 -9.98 -0.17 11.20
CA PRO A 134 -10.18 -1.31 10.30
C PRO A 134 -11.58 -1.93 10.42
N ILE A 135 -12.20 -1.95 11.61
CA ILE A 135 -13.58 -2.44 11.81
C ILE A 135 -14.31 -1.59 12.85
N ARG A 136 -13.94 -1.67 14.14
CA ARG A 136 -14.69 -1.05 15.24
C ARG A 136 -13.85 -0.16 16.16
N LYS A 137 -12.56 -0.40 16.24
CA LYS A 137 -11.65 0.33 17.13
C LYS A 137 -10.61 1.06 16.33
N PRO A 138 -10.33 2.33 16.66
CA PRO A 138 -9.22 3.03 16.06
C PRO A 138 -7.90 2.35 16.47
N VAL A 139 -6.95 2.34 15.56
CA VAL A 139 -5.60 1.85 15.78
C VAL A 139 -4.60 2.85 15.25
N THR A 140 -3.44 2.94 15.88
CA THR A 140 -2.29 3.65 15.38
C THR A 140 -1.25 2.62 14.97
N SER A 141 -0.80 2.69 13.72
CA SER A 141 0.26 1.87 13.17
C SER A 141 1.47 2.73 12.86
N LYS A 142 2.67 2.19 13.13
CA LYS A 142 3.93 2.79 12.69
C LYS A 142 4.69 1.76 11.87
N THR A 143 5.16 2.18 10.69
CA THR A 143 5.90 1.31 9.79
C THR A 143 6.95 2.08 9.02
N ILE A 144 8.02 1.38 8.64
CA ILE A 144 9.05 1.89 7.74
C ILE A 144 8.83 1.24 6.38
N GLY A 145 9.03 2.02 5.33
CA GLY A 145 8.95 1.52 3.98
C GLY A 145 9.86 2.26 3.04
N ILE A 146 9.86 1.79 1.82
CA ILE A 146 10.58 2.39 0.70
C ILE A 146 9.61 2.48 -0.47
N THR A 147 9.49 3.66 -1.06
CA THR A 147 8.85 3.85 -2.35
C THR A 147 9.91 3.89 -3.43
N HIS A 148 9.80 3.02 -4.43
CA HIS A 148 10.52 3.15 -5.68
C HIS A 148 9.65 3.91 -6.67
N ALA A 149 10.14 5.04 -7.15
CA ALA A 149 9.47 5.90 -8.11
C ALA A 149 10.31 6.12 -9.36
N ARG A 150 9.64 6.31 -10.50
CA ARG A 150 10.22 6.81 -11.75
C ARG A 150 9.32 7.87 -12.34
N PHE A 151 9.93 8.83 -13.01
CA PHE A 151 9.24 9.98 -13.60
C PHE A 151 9.43 10.00 -15.12
N ASN A 152 8.47 10.54 -15.84
CA ASN A 152 8.61 10.85 -17.25
C ASN A 152 9.30 12.22 -17.45
N THR A 153 9.50 12.63 -18.71
CA THR A 153 10.13 13.91 -19.04
C THR A 153 9.27 15.14 -18.70
N ALA A 154 7.99 14.94 -18.36
CA ALA A 154 7.09 15.99 -17.90
C ALA A 154 7.06 16.13 -16.38
N GLY A 155 7.85 15.32 -15.64
CA GLY A 155 7.88 15.29 -14.18
C GLY A 155 6.74 14.48 -13.55
N GLU A 156 5.94 13.75 -14.37
CA GLU A 156 4.85 12.94 -13.83
C GLU A 156 5.36 11.55 -13.40
N VAL A 157 4.82 11.01 -12.31
CA VAL A 157 5.12 9.66 -11.80
C VAL A 157 4.53 8.60 -12.73
N ILE A 158 5.39 7.77 -13.31
CA ILE A 158 5.02 6.65 -14.20
C ILE A 158 5.18 5.28 -13.53
N LEU A 159 5.98 5.20 -12.45
CA LEU A 159 6.14 4.00 -11.65
C LEU A 159 6.16 4.39 -10.17
N HIS A 160 5.32 3.74 -9.39
CA HIS A 160 5.26 3.83 -7.95
C HIS A 160 5.14 2.42 -7.37
N GLN A 161 6.11 1.99 -6.61
CA GLN A 161 6.11 0.70 -5.91
C GLN A 161 6.53 0.89 -4.47
N ASP A 162 5.63 0.61 -3.54
CA ASP A 162 5.95 0.58 -2.13
C ASP A 162 6.38 -0.81 -1.68
N PHE A 163 7.38 -0.83 -0.80
CA PHE A 163 7.85 -1.99 -0.06
C PHE A 163 7.79 -1.70 1.43
N TRP A 164 6.85 -2.33 2.12
CA TRP A 164 6.70 -2.20 3.57
C TRP A 164 6.08 -3.45 4.19
N ASP A 165 6.20 -3.60 5.50
CA ASP A 165 5.63 -4.74 6.19
C ASP A 165 4.13 -4.55 6.42
N THR A 166 3.32 -5.00 5.48
CA THR A 166 1.85 -4.99 5.60
C THR A 166 1.34 -5.93 6.70
N GLY A 167 2.10 -6.96 7.04
CA GLY A 167 1.76 -7.89 8.13
C GLY A 167 1.72 -7.18 9.47
N LEU A 168 2.78 -6.46 9.82
CA LEU A 168 2.88 -5.70 11.06
C LEU A 168 2.19 -4.34 10.97
N GLY A 169 2.28 -3.66 9.83
CA GLY A 169 1.72 -2.31 9.65
C GLY A 169 0.21 -2.28 9.46
N PHE A 170 -0.39 -3.33 8.90
CA PHE A 170 -1.83 -3.33 8.60
C PHE A 170 -2.56 -4.58 9.13
N TYR A 171 -2.20 -5.76 8.63
CA TYR A 171 -2.99 -6.97 8.87
C TYR A 171 -3.04 -7.42 10.34
N GLN A 172 -2.00 -7.14 11.15
CA GLN A 172 -2.05 -7.46 12.58
C GLN A 172 -3.13 -6.69 13.36
N HIS A 173 -3.63 -5.58 12.81
CA HIS A 173 -4.65 -4.74 13.43
C HIS A 173 -6.08 -5.18 13.04
N VAL A 174 -6.22 -6.06 12.05
CA VAL A 174 -7.52 -6.62 11.66
C VAL A 174 -7.95 -7.67 12.68
N PRO A 175 -9.13 -7.56 13.31
CA PRO A 175 -9.64 -8.50 14.30
C PRO A 175 -9.64 -9.95 13.77
N GLY A 176 -9.15 -10.87 14.56
CA GLY A 176 -8.98 -12.28 14.21
C GLY A 176 -7.67 -12.55 13.47
N LEU A 177 -7.37 -11.82 12.39
CA LEU A 177 -6.15 -11.98 11.60
C LEU A 177 -4.89 -11.64 12.40
N GLY A 178 -4.93 -10.59 13.21
CA GLY A 178 -3.81 -10.20 14.08
C GLY A 178 -3.36 -11.28 15.05
N SER A 179 -4.29 -12.09 15.57
CA SER A 179 -3.93 -13.21 16.44
C SER A 179 -3.17 -14.31 15.70
N VAL A 180 -3.56 -14.57 14.45
CA VAL A 180 -2.89 -15.55 13.58
C VAL A 180 -1.49 -15.08 13.23
N ILE A 181 -1.34 -13.82 12.80
CA ILE A 181 -0.03 -13.23 12.47
C ILE A 181 0.92 -13.29 13.67
N LYS A 182 0.45 -12.88 14.86
CA LYS A 182 1.24 -12.95 16.10
C LYS A 182 1.63 -14.39 16.46
N ALA A 183 0.74 -15.36 16.23
CA ALA A 183 1.04 -16.77 16.48
C ALA A 183 2.10 -17.32 15.51
N ILE A 184 2.06 -16.89 14.24
CA ILE A 184 3.07 -17.26 13.24
C ILE A 184 4.41 -16.62 13.60
N ASN A 185 4.44 -15.31 13.85
CA ASN A 185 5.68 -14.57 14.14
C ASN A 185 6.39 -15.12 15.37
N ARG A 186 5.65 -15.52 16.42
CA ARG A 186 6.23 -16.17 17.62
C ARG A 186 7.00 -17.45 17.32
N ARG A 187 6.73 -18.15 16.23
CA ARG A 187 7.48 -19.36 15.83
C ARG A 187 8.85 -19.04 15.27
N PHE A 188 9.05 -17.83 14.78
CA PHE A 188 10.32 -17.35 14.21
C PHE A 188 11.12 -16.48 15.18
N THR A 189 10.50 -16.04 16.27
CA THR A 189 11.24 -15.34 17.34
C THR A 189 12.10 -16.36 18.07
N ALA A 190 13.43 -16.19 18.03
CA ALA A 190 14.33 -16.99 18.84
C ALA A 190 13.97 -16.81 20.32
N ALA A 191 13.90 -17.91 21.07
CA ALA A 191 13.74 -17.82 22.52
C ALA A 191 14.93 -17.01 23.06
N GLU A 192 14.65 -15.83 23.61
CA GLU A 192 15.66 -15.09 24.35
C GLU A 192 16.10 -15.98 25.52
N THR A 193 17.34 -16.45 25.48
CA THR A 193 17.93 -17.16 26.60
C THR A 193 18.04 -16.14 27.73
N PRO A 194 17.39 -16.33 28.89
CA PRO A 194 17.55 -15.43 30.00
C PRO A 194 19.03 -15.44 30.41
N LYS A 195 19.66 -14.27 30.45
CA LYS A 195 20.98 -14.08 31.02
C LYS A 195 20.92 -14.17 32.53
#